data_f011c7636cd7b9e0b14fad77e71e6aa1
#
_entry.id   f011c7636cd7b9e0b14fad77e71e6aa1
#
_cell.length_a   1.000
_cell.length_b   1.000
_cell.length_c   1.000
_cell.angle_alpha   90.00
_cell.angle_beta   90.00
_cell.angle_gamma   90.00
#
_symmetry.space_group_name_H-M   'P 1'
#
loop_
_entity.id
_entity.type
_entity.pdbx_description
1 polymer ?
#
loop_
_entity_poly.entity_id
_entity_poly.type
_entity_poly.pdbx_seq_one_letter_code
_entity_poly.pdbx_strand_id
1 'polypeptide(L)'
;QIDDIYTFSVPILTHNEDRMSMAWSREIRVPFLDYRLVEFLISLPSYMKLNKGWSKYIFRKAMEPFLPREIAWRKDKQGFVNPESEWLKDRLKEKVLSYFEESSLMFKYKIVTRGNLLELYNRFCNQQPGKGSIWHQQIFSPLALEIWLRQNEKYIQ
;
A
#
# COMPACT_ATOMS: atom_id res chain seq x y z
N GLN A 1 0.85 15.34 8.46
CA GLN A 1 1.60 14.58 9.47
C GLN A 1 0.73 14.18 10.65
N ILE A 2 -0.02 15.11 11.27
CA ILE A 2 -0.98 14.79 12.35
C ILE A 2 -2.04 13.82 11.83
N ASP A 3 -2.64 14.10 10.69
CA ASP A 3 -3.64 13.25 10.06
C ASP A 3 -3.09 11.84 9.72
N ASP A 4 -1.83 11.74 9.31
CA ASP A 4 -1.17 10.45 9.08
C ASP A 4 -1.04 9.62 10.35
N ILE A 5 -0.81 10.29 11.49
CA ILE A 5 -0.66 9.63 12.79
C ILE A 5 -2.01 9.16 13.34
N TYR A 6 -3.05 9.97 13.23
CA TYR A 6 -4.33 9.70 13.90
C TYR A 6 -5.39 9.06 12.99
N THR A 7 -5.32 9.28 11.68
CA THR A 7 -6.44 8.96 10.78
C THR A 7 -6.05 8.04 9.62
N PHE A 8 -4.89 8.25 8.99
CA PHE A 8 -4.58 7.57 7.73
C PHE A 8 -3.54 6.45 7.88
N SER A 9 -2.27 6.80 7.78
CA SER A 9 -1.21 5.80 7.56
C SER A 9 -0.92 4.95 8.78
N VAL A 10 -0.69 5.58 9.94
CA VAL A 10 -0.22 4.87 11.14
C VAL A 10 -1.25 3.89 11.67
N PRO A 11 -2.54 4.25 11.86
CA PRO A 11 -3.54 3.32 12.36
C PRO A 11 -3.71 2.08 11.46
N ILE A 12 -3.71 2.29 10.14
CA ILE A 12 -3.88 1.20 9.17
C ILE A 12 -2.67 0.27 9.17
N LEU A 13 -1.46 0.83 9.13
CA LEU A 13 -0.23 0.05 9.08
C LEU A 13 -0.02 -0.74 10.37
N THR A 14 -0.16 -0.11 11.52
CA THR A 14 -0.01 -0.78 12.82
C THR A 14 -1.07 -1.86 13.04
N HIS A 15 -2.32 -1.61 12.62
CA HIS A 15 -3.36 -2.63 12.68
C HIS A 15 -3.03 -3.84 11.82
N ASN A 16 -2.59 -3.63 10.58
CA ASN A 16 -2.23 -4.72 9.68
C ASN A 16 -1.02 -5.51 10.21
N GLU A 17 0.02 -4.82 10.67
CA GLU A 17 1.22 -5.45 11.24
C GLU A 17 0.88 -6.27 12.49
N ASP A 18 0.06 -5.74 13.39
CA ASP A 18 -0.39 -6.44 14.59
C ASP A 18 -1.17 -7.70 14.22
N ARG A 19 -2.17 -7.60 13.34
CA ARG A 19 -2.97 -8.76 12.92
C ARG A 19 -2.14 -9.85 12.25
N MET A 20 -1.23 -9.48 11.38
CA MET A 20 -0.36 -10.42 10.68
C MET A 20 0.62 -11.11 11.63
N SER A 21 1.22 -10.37 12.55
CA SER A 21 2.18 -10.91 13.51
C SER A 21 1.52 -11.74 14.60
N MET A 22 0.39 -11.28 15.12
CA MET A 22 -0.36 -11.99 16.16
C MET A 22 -1.02 -13.28 15.65
N ALA A 23 -1.29 -13.40 14.35
CA ALA A 23 -1.68 -14.68 13.75
C ALA A 23 -0.62 -15.79 13.96
N TRP A 24 0.63 -15.38 14.23
CA TRP A 24 1.75 -16.26 14.52
C TRP A 24 2.28 -16.11 15.96
N SER A 25 1.48 -15.51 16.85
CA SER A 25 1.84 -15.24 18.25
C SER A 25 3.15 -14.45 18.39
N ARG A 26 3.35 -13.46 17.53
CA ARG A 26 4.54 -12.60 17.51
C ARG A 26 4.14 -11.16 17.79
N GLU A 27 4.73 -10.54 18.81
CA GLU A 27 4.58 -9.13 19.09
C GLU A 27 5.55 -8.31 18.22
N ILE A 28 5.03 -7.28 17.53
CA ILE A 28 5.84 -6.30 16.80
C ILE A 28 5.89 -5.00 17.61
N ARG A 29 7.08 -4.46 17.76
CA ARG A 29 7.32 -3.16 18.39
C ARG A 29 7.86 -2.19 17.38
N VAL A 30 7.31 -0.97 17.38
CA VAL A 30 7.63 0.09 16.41
C VAL A 30 8.31 1.27 17.13
N PRO A 31 9.65 1.23 17.29
CA PRO A 31 10.37 2.22 18.10
C PRO A 31 10.22 3.66 17.60
N PHE A 32 9.94 3.88 16.33
CA PHE A 32 9.68 5.22 15.78
C PHE A 32 8.29 5.78 16.15
N LEU A 33 7.42 4.97 16.74
CA LEU A 33 6.13 5.40 17.28
C LEU A 33 6.15 5.57 18.81
N ASP A 34 7.33 5.58 19.45
CA ASP A 34 7.45 6.00 20.84
C ASP A 34 6.87 7.42 21.00
N TYR A 35 5.90 7.57 21.91
CA TYR A 35 5.14 8.82 22.04
C TYR A 35 6.04 10.03 22.30
N ARG A 36 7.13 9.87 23.04
CA ARG A 36 8.10 10.94 23.33
C ARG A 36 8.80 11.41 22.06
N LEU A 37 9.15 10.46 21.17
CA LEU A 37 9.75 10.79 19.88
C LEU A 37 8.72 11.43 18.95
N VAL A 38 7.50 10.93 18.94
CA VAL A 38 6.42 11.48 18.11
C VAL A 38 6.09 12.91 18.53
N GLU A 39 5.89 13.18 19.82
CA GLU A 39 5.63 14.53 20.35
C GLU A 39 6.77 15.49 20.02
N PHE A 40 8.00 15.06 20.22
CA PHE A 40 9.17 15.84 19.85
C PHE A 40 9.18 16.15 18.35
N LEU A 41 8.97 15.16 17.49
CA LEU A 41 8.96 15.36 16.04
C LEU A 41 7.80 16.24 15.57
N ILE A 42 6.64 16.17 16.21
CA ILE A 42 5.51 17.06 15.89
C ILE A 42 5.84 18.51 16.26
N SER A 43 6.47 18.75 17.41
CA SER A 43 6.81 20.08 17.88
C SER A 43 7.87 20.79 17.02
N LEU A 44 8.63 20.06 16.22
CA LEU A 44 9.69 20.65 15.39
C LEU A 44 9.13 21.51 14.25
N PRO A 45 9.78 22.65 13.95
CA PRO A 45 9.45 23.46 12.78
C PRO A 45 9.58 22.69 11.47
N SER A 46 8.77 23.05 10.48
CA SER A 46 8.71 22.34 9.19
C SER A 46 10.05 22.30 8.45
N TYR A 47 10.88 23.35 8.57
CA TYR A 47 12.20 23.39 7.92
C TYR A 47 13.20 22.36 8.47
N MET A 48 12.99 21.83 9.67
CA MET A 48 13.77 20.72 10.21
C MET A 48 13.34 19.38 9.65
N LYS A 49 12.11 19.27 9.20
CA LYS A 49 11.52 18.05 8.62
C LYS A 49 11.73 17.98 7.12
N LEU A 50 11.56 19.13 6.44
CA LEU A 50 11.74 19.28 4.99
C LEU A 50 12.64 20.50 4.73
N ASN A 51 13.83 20.28 4.18
CA ASN A 51 14.79 21.34 3.90
C ASN A 51 15.47 21.11 2.55
N LYS A 52 15.50 22.15 1.71
CA LYS A 52 16.12 22.13 0.36
C LYS A 52 15.73 20.90 -0.48
N GLY A 53 14.45 20.50 -0.41
CA GLY A 53 13.93 19.31 -1.10
C GLY A 53 14.23 17.98 -0.42
N TRP A 54 14.91 17.95 0.71
CA TRP A 54 15.18 16.77 1.49
C TRP A 54 14.07 16.52 2.52
N SER A 55 13.35 15.44 2.40
CA SER A 55 12.46 14.94 3.45
C SER A 55 13.24 14.26 4.56
N LYS A 56 12.65 14.19 5.76
CA LYS A 56 13.29 13.61 6.97
C LYS A 56 14.63 14.27 7.31
N TYR A 57 14.76 15.57 7.06
CA TYR A 57 16.04 16.28 7.10
C TYR A 57 16.78 16.13 8.43
N ILE A 58 16.10 16.38 9.54
CA ILE A 58 16.69 16.22 10.88
C ILE A 58 17.18 14.80 11.14
N PHE A 59 16.41 13.80 10.71
CA PHE A 59 16.81 12.40 10.88
C PHE A 59 18.06 12.07 10.06
N ARG A 60 18.14 12.54 8.82
CA ARG A 60 19.34 12.39 7.99
C ARG A 60 20.55 13.01 8.65
N LYS A 61 20.41 14.23 9.21
CA LYS A 61 21.48 14.91 9.95
C LYS A 61 21.91 14.14 11.20
N ALA A 62 20.97 13.63 11.96
CA ALA A 62 21.27 12.83 13.15
C ALA A 62 22.01 11.52 12.82
N MET A 63 21.74 10.96 11.65
CA MET A 63 22.33 9.69 11.23
C MET A 63 23.66 9.85 10.46
N GLU A 64 24.07 11.03 10.07
CA GLU A 64 25.34 11.27 9.37
C GLU A 64 26.59 10.65 10.05
N PRO A 65 26.73 10.67 11.38
CA PRO A 65 27.87 10.04 12.03
C PRO A 65 27.84 8.50 12.02
N PHE A 66 26.69 7.90 11.76
CA PHE A 66 26.46 6.44 11.90
C PHE A 66 26.31 5.72 10.57
N LEU A 67 26.02 6.44 9.49
CA LEU A 67 25.72 5.85 8.19
C LEU A 67 26.65 6.42 7.11
N PRO A 68 27.04 5.63 6.10
CA PRO A 68 27.69 6.12 4.90
C PRO A 68 26.85 7.23 4.25
N ARG A 69 27.52 8.21 3.68
CA ARG A 69 26.88 9.42 3.11
C ARG A 69 25.85 9.06 2.02
N GLU A 70 26.15 8.11 1.17
CA GLU A 70 25.28 7.62 0.12
C GLU A 70 23.99 6.99 0.67
N ILE A 71 24.00 6.45 1.87
CA ILE A 71 22.81 5.92 2.56
C ILE A 71 22.04 7.04 3.27
N ALA A 72 22.74 7.86 4.08
CA ALA A 72 22.12 8.93 4.84
C ALA A 72 21.41 9.95 3.92
N TRP A 73 22.01 10.24 2.74
CA TRP A 73 21.53 11.22 1.77
C TRP A 73 21.00 10.61 0.47
N ARG A 74 20.53 9.36 0.52
CA ARG A 74 19.91 8.70 -0.63
C ARG A 74 18.65 9.44 -1.08
N LYS A 75 18.52 9.72 -2.38
CA LYS A 75 17.37 10.45 -2.98
C LYS A 75 16.26 9.49 -3.41
N ASP A 76 16.63 8.35 -3.93
CA ASP A 76 15.71 7.35 -4.40
C ASP A 76 15.04 6.64 -3.22
N LYS A 77 13.72 6.75 -3.13
CA LYS A 77 12.94 5.94 -2.21
C LYS A 77 12.60 4.63 -2.91
N GLN A 78 13.21 3.54 -2.47
CA GLN A 78 12.75 2.21 -2.80
C GLN A 78 11.95 1.67 -1.63
N GLY A 79 10.65 1.39 -1.86
CA GLY A 79 9.84 0.59 -0.94
C GLY A 79 10.10 -0.91 -1.18
N PHE A 80 9.38 -1.76 -0.46
CA PHE A 80 9.31 -3.18 -0.77
C PHE A 80 8.54 -3.34 -2.09
N VAL A 81 9.27 -3.46 -3.20
CA VAL A 81 8.66 -3.68 -4.51
C VAL A 81 8.45 -5.18 -4.65
N ASN A 82 7.20 -5.60 -4.62
CA ASN A 82 6.83 -6.95 -5.01
C ASN A 82 6.46 -6.98 -6.51
N PRO A 83 6.57 -8.11 -7.18
CA PRO A 83 6.24 -8.24 -8.60
C PRO A 83 4.73 -8.41 -8.85
N GLU A 84 3.87 -7.82 -8.03
CA GLU A 84 2.40 -7.92 -8.13
C GLU A 84 1.87 -7.56 -9.51
N SER A 85 2.41 -6.49 -10.10
CA SER A 85 2.01 -6.05 -11.44
C SER A 85 2.29 -7.12 -12.50
N GLU A 86 3.43 -7.80 -12.41
CA GLU A 86 3.81 -8.90 -13.32
C GLU A 86 2.95 -10.14 -13.05
N TRP A 87 2.74 -10.49 -11.79
CA TRP A 87 1.89 -11.63 -11.44
C TRP A 87 0.47 -11.48 -11.93
N LEU A 88 -0.13 -10.30 -11.77
CA LEU A 88 -1.49 -10.03 -12.24
C LEU A 88 -1.61 -10.05 -13.77
N LYS A 89 -0.52 -9.70 -14.49
CA LYS A 89 -0.50 -9.72 -15.96
C LYS A 89 -0.28 -11.12 -16.54
N ASP A 90 0.53 -11.94 -15.89
CA ASP A 90 1.01 -13.23 -16.40
C ASP A 90 0.54 -14.41 -15.56
N ARG A 91 1.24 -14.68 -14.46
CA ARG A 91 1.07 -15.89 -13.66
C ARG A 91 -0.34 -16.08 -13.10
N LEU A 92 -1.00 -15.00 -12.74
CA LEU A 92 -2.34 -15.01 -12.15
C LEU A 92 -3.43 -14.60 -13.14
N LYS A 93 -3.09 -14.38 -14.39
CA LYS A 93 -4.02 -13.87 -15.41
C LYS A 93 -5.30 -14.69 -15.52
N GLU A 94 -5.17 -16.01 -15.69
CA GLU A 94 -6.32 -16.91 -15.79
C GLU A 94 -7.16 -16.89 -14.51
N LYS A 95 -6.49 -16.88 -13.37
CA LYS A 95 -7.16 -16.80 -12.07
C LYS A 95 -7.88 -15.47 -11.87
N VAL A 96 -7.29 -14.35 -12.26
CA VAL A 96 -7.95 -13.04 -12.22
C VAL A 96 -9.20 -13.04 -13.10
N LEU A 97 -9.09 -13.56 -14.33
CA LEU A 97 -10.21 -13.63 -15.25
C LEU A 97 -11.34 -14.55 -14.74
N SER A 98 -11.02 -15.64 -14.04
CA SER A 98 -12.03 -16.53 -13.42
C SER A 98 -12.82 -15.85 -12.28
N TYR A 99 -12.26 -14.81 -11.67
CA TYR A 99 -12.99 -13.95 -10.72
C TYR A 99 -13.77 -12.81 -11.39
N PHE A 100 -13.52 -12.53 -12.68
CA PHE A 100 -14.20 -11.47 -13.47
C PHE A 100 -15.22 -12.05 -14.46
N GLU A 101 -15.73 -13.25 -14.21
CA GLU A 101 -16.79 -13.90 -14.98
C GLU A 101 -18.17 -13.28 -14.66
N GLU A 102 -19.16 -13.56 -15.49
CA GLU A 102 -20.54 -13.05 -15.32
C GLU A 102 -21.18 -13.45 -13.97
N SER A 103 -20.79 -14.61 -13.45
CA SER A 103 -21.24 -15.17 -12.18
C SER A 103 -20.69 -14.43 -10.94
N SER A 104 -19.76 -13.48 -11.12
CA SER A 104 -19.12 -12.80 -10.00
C SER A 104 -20.09 -11.96 -9.18
N LEU A 105 -19.97 -12.05 -7.85
CA LEU A 105 -20.88 -11.41 -6.91
C LEU A 105 -20.82 -9.89 -6.98
N MET A 106 -19.64 -9.30 -7.25
CA MET A 106 -19.54 -7.84 -7.43
C MET A 106 -20.38 -7.32 -8.60
N PHE A 107 -20.60 -8.14 -9.65
CA PHE A 107 -21.50 -7.78 -10.77
C PHE A 107 -22.95 -8.03 -10.41
N LYS A 108 -23.26 -9.14 -9.74
CA LYS A 108 -24.59 -9.46 -9.22
C LYS A 108 -25.09 -8.35 -8.29
N TYR A 109 -24.25 -7.84 -7.41
CA TYR A 109 -24.56 -6.73 -6.50
C TYR A 109 -24.41 -5.35 -7.13
N LYS A 110 -24.10 -5.25 -8.42
CA LYS A 110 -23.93 -3.98 -9.18
C LYS A 110 -22.90 -3.02 -8.56
N ILE A 111 -21.89 -3.53 -7.89
CA ILE A 111 -20.80 -2.71 -7.29
C ILE A 111 -19.86 -2.22 -8.40
N VAL A 112 -19.58 -3.08 -9.38
CA VAL A 112 -18.69 -2.77 -10.51
C VAL A 112 -19.37 -3.24 -11.80
N THR A 113 -19.16 -2.53 -12.90
CA THR A 113 -19.62 -2.95 -14.22
C THR A 113 -18.57 -3.85 -14.88
N ARG A 114 -18.96 -5.06 -15.28
CA ARG A 114 -18.06 -6.04 -15.88
C ARG A 114 -17.29 -5.50 -17.08
N GLY A 115 -17.99 -4.83 -18.02
CA GLY A 115 -17.37 -4.27 -19.22
C GLY A 115 -16.24 -3.31 -18.89
N ASN A 116 -16.48 -2.36 -17.97
CA ASN A 116 -15.47 -1.39 -17.55
C ASN A 116 -14.27 -2.05 -16.86
N LEU A 117 -14.51 -3.06 -16.04
CA LEU A 117 -13.44 -3.78 -15.34
C LEU A 117 -12.57 -4.59 -16.31
N LEU A 118 -13.18 -5.28 -17.28
CA LEU A 118 -12.43 -6.03 -18.29
C LEU A 118 -11.65 -5.09 -19.23
N GLU A 119 -12.22 -3.96 -19.61
CA GLU A 119 -11.50 -2.95 -20.38
C GLU A 119 -10.30 -2.41 -19.59
N LEU A 120 -10.50 -2.04 -18.32
CA LEU A 120 -9.44 -1.60 -17.42
C LEU A 120 -8.34 -2.66 -17.31
N TYR A 121 -8.71 -3.93 -17.13
CA TYR A 121 -7.77 -5.03 -17.02
C TYR A 121 -6.98 -5.25 -18.33
N ASN A 122 -7.65 -5.22 -19.48
CA ASN A 122 -6.98 -5.31 -20.77
C ASN A 122 -5.99 -4.16 -21.02
N ARG A 123 -6.37 -2.94 -20.65
CA ARG A 123 -5.46 -1.78 -20.71
C ARG A 123 -4.27 -1.96 -19.77
N PHE A 124 -4.52 -2.45 -18.56
CA PHE A 124 -3.46 -2.75 -17.58
C PHE A 124 -2.47 -3.79 -18.12
N CYS A 125 -2.93 -4.88 -18.74
CA CYS A 125 -2.06 -5.91 -19.30
C CYS A 125 -1.19 -5.38 -20.44
N ASN A 126 -1.73 -4.50 -21.30
CA ASN A 126 -1.08 -4.01 -22.51
C ASN A 126 -0.26 -2.72 -22.33
N GLN A 127 -0.32 -2.09 -21.15
CA GLN A 127 0.37 -0.82 -20.93
C GLN A 127 1.88 -1.00 -20.73
N GLN A 128 2.63 -0.01 -21.21
CA GLN A 128 4.04 0.16 -20.87
C GLN A 128 4.19 0.88 -19.53
N PRO A 129 5.23 0.55 -18.72
CA PRO A 129 5.52 1.27 -17.49
C PRO A 129 5.76 2.77 -17.75
N GLY A 130 5.12 3.66 -17.02
CA GLY A 130 5.33 5.10 -17.19
C GLY A 130 4.29 5.95 -16.46
N LYS A 131 4.42 7.27 -16.62
CA LYS A 131 3.45 8.24 -16.10
C LYS A 131 2.07 8.01 -16.73
N GLY A 132 1.04 7.89 -15.90
CA GLY A 132 -0.34 7.63 -16.34
C GLY A 132 -0.67 6.15 -16.54
N SER A 133 0.25 5.24 -16.22
CA SER A 133 -0.04 3.81 -16.23
C SER A 133 -1.08 3.46 -15.17
N ILE A 134 -1.92 2.48 -15.47
CA ILE A 134 -2.89 1.94 -14.53
C ILE A 134 -2.10 1.24 -13.41
N TRP A 135 -2.38 1.62 -12.19
CA TRP A 135 -1.72 1.02 -11.03
C TRP A 135 -2.33 -0.35 -10.71
N HIS A 136 -1.49 -1.33 -10.39
CA HIS A 136 -1.92 -2.71 -10.10
C HIS A 136 -3.02 -2.79 -9.04
N GLN A 137 -3.05 -1.88 -8.07
CA GLN A 137 -4.12 -1.83 -7.06
C GLN A 137 -5.51 -1.60 -7.64
N GLN A 138 -5.63 -0.96 -8.81
CA GLN A 138 -6.93 -0.78 -9.48
C GLN A 138 -7.49 -2.11 -10.00
N ILE A 139 -6.64 -3.11 -10.19
CA ILE A 139 -7.02 -4.47 -10.53
C ILE A 139 -7.14 -5.36 -9.29
N PHE A 140 -6.19 -5.18 -8.35
CA PHE A 140 -6.18 -5.96 -7.12
C PHE A 140 -7.39 -5.69 -6.22
N SER A 141 -7.84 -4.43 -6.12
CA SER A 141 -8.96 -4.06 -5.26
C SER A 141 -10.28 -4.76 -5.63
N PRO A 142 -10.75 -4.77 -6.89
CA PRO A 142 -11.94 -5.52 -7.26
C PRO A 142 -11.73 -7.04 -7.15
N LEU A 143 -10.53 -7.55 -7.40
CA LEU A 143 -10.21 -8.96 -7.18
C LEU A 143 -10.35 -9.34 -5.70
N ALA A 144 -9.76 -8.56 -4.82
CA ALA A 144 -9.86 -8.76 -3.37
C ALA A 144 -11.31 -8.67 -2.87
N LEU A 145 -12.07 -7.72 -3.40
CA LEU A 145 -13.49 -7.58 -3.11
C LEU A 145 -14.28 -8.84 -3.51
N GLU A 146 -14.09 -9.35 -4.72
CA GLU A 146 -14.78 -10.56 -5.17
C GLU A 146 -14.42 -11.78 -4.33
N ILE A 147 -13.14 -11.95 -3.97
CA ILE A 147 -12.70 -13.04 -3.09
C ILE A 147 -13.39 -12.91 -1.72
N TRP A 148 -13.44 -11.72 -1.17
CA TRP A 148 -14.09 -11.45 0.11
C TRP A 148 -15.60 -11.71 0.05
N LEU A 149 -16.27 -11.25 -1.00
CA LEU A 149 -17.70 -11.49 -1.23
C LEU A 149 -18.02 -12.98 -1.25
N ARG A 150 -17.26 -13.78 -2.02
CA ARG A 150 -17.44 -15.25 -2.08
C ARG A 150 -17.26 -15.93 -0.72
N GLN A 151 -16.30 -15.47 0.07
CA GLN A 151 -16.04 -16.03 1.40
C GLN A 151 -17.12 -15.64 2.42
N ASN A 152 -17.78 -14.53 2.21
CA ASN A 152 -18.72 -13.95 3.17
C ASN A 152 -20.18 -13.89 2.65
N GLU A 153 -20.50 -14.49 1.52
CA GLU A 153 -21.82 -14.41 0.88
C GLU A 153 -22.97 -14.75 1.83
N LYS A 154 -22.76 -15.73 2.71
CA LYS A 154 -23.75 -16.15 3.71
C LYS A 154 -24.08 -15.09 4.77
N TYR A 155 -23.28 -14.05 4.89
CA TYR A 155 -23.48 -12.93 5.84
C TYR A 155 -23.97 -11.64 5.17
N ILE A 156 -24.12 -11.62 3.83
CA ILE A 156 -24.44 -10.43 3.05
C ILE A 156 -25.93 -10.45 2.62
N GLN A 157 -26.75 -11.20 3.29
CA GLN A 157 -28.20 -11.29 3.03
C GLN A 157 -28.95 -10.07 3.55
#